data_5eeda9c1ba5b635aa91057e8462f17c4
#
_entry.id   5eeda9c1ba5b635aa91057e8462f17c4
#
_cell.length_a   1.000
_cell.length_b   1.000
_cell.length_c   1.000
_cell.angle_alpha   90.00
_cell.angle_beta   90.00
_cell.angle_gamma   90.00
#
_symmetry.space_group_name_H-M   'P 1'
#
loop_
_entity.id
_entity.type
_entity.pdbx_description
1 polymer ?
#
loop_
_entity_poly.entity_id
_entity_poly.type
_entity_poly.pdbx_seq_one_letter_code
_entity_poly.pdbx_strand_id
1 'polypeptide(L)'
;MKLKSIILSTFLLTFLISNVKTASCQDAMDYWPQWRGPLATGAAVKGNPPTEFSETKNLKWKTPIPGKGHATPIVWGDKIIVETAAPHDPGADMESFRQSKSTDLVLDYKVILVNLNDGKILWETTVATEKPQEDTHELGSWASNSPCTDGNNIYAYFGSRGLYCLDFSGKILWKKDFGQMQKKMSFGEGSSPYLYKDKIFIQWDHEGDSYLYAIDTKTGNEVWKDKRDEGTTWATPIVVEVNGKSQVITDATSKIRSYDFNTGEIIWTCTGLTDNVIPNPKYSNGILYAISGFRGNALLAIDLAKAKGDISGSNVILWSYNQDCPYTPDDLLLNGRIYFLRANNGELTCLDAKTGAVKYSKARLEGIRELYSSPSGVGDKIYIAAENICLTIKAGDTYELLSSNKLNDNFRASPVIVGNKLILKGFHSLYCFEE
;
A
#
# COMPACT_ATOMS: atom_id res chain seq x y z
N MET A 1 66.21 33.77 -41.29
CA MET A 1 65.18 33.87 -40.16
C MET A 1 63.98 33.12 -40.57
N LYS A 2 63.71 31.93 -39.94
CA LYS A 2 62.52 31.10 -40.21
C LYS A 2 61.56 31.25 -39.03
N LEU A 3 60.40 31.85 -39.27
CA LEU A 3 59.31 31.91 -38.30
C LEU A 3 58.64 30.49 -38.16
N LYS A 4 58.59 29.97 -36.95
CA LYS A 4 57.87 28.75 -36.63
C LYS A 4 56.41 29.15 -36.17
N SER A 5 55.46 28.69 -36.92
CA SER A 5 53.98 28.81 -36.56
C SER A 5 53.65 27.76 -35.51
N ILE A 6 53.16 28.21 -34.37
CA ILE A 6 52.64 27.33 -33.32
C ILE A 6 51.06 27.24 -33.50
N ILE A 7 50.61 26.06 -33.87
CA ILE A 7 49.16 25.76 -33.93
C ILE A 7 48.70 25.35 -32.53
N LEU A 8 47.87 26.21 -31.94
CA LEU A 8 47.20 25.94 -30.63
C LEU A 8 45.94 25.17 -30.91
N SER A 9 45.91 23.88 -30.57
CA SER A 9 44.73 23.00 -30.72
C SER A 9 43.85 23.11 -29.46
N THR A 10 42.74 23.81 -29.59
CA THR A 10 41.75 23.96 -28.50
C THR A 10 40.87 22.74 -28.50
N PHE A 11 41.03 21.86 -27.52
CA PHE A 11 40.08 20.75 -27.25
C PHE A 11 38.80 21.31 -26.59
N LEU A 12 37.73 21.31 -27.33
CA LEU A 12 36.39 21.64 -26.81
C LEU A 12 35.84 20.40 -26.11
N LEU A 13 35.86 20.40 -24.77
CA LEU A 13 35.27 19.35 -23.94
C LEU A 13 33.77 19.65 -23.83
N THR A 14 32.94 19.02 -24.66
CA THR A 14 31.49 19.05 -24.53
C THR A 14 31.05 18.22 -23.33
N PHE A 15 30.71 18.87 -22.22
CA PHE A 15 30.00 18.25 -21.11
C PHE A 15 28.59 17.95 -21.56
N LEU A 16 28.28 16.68 -21.80
CA LEU A 16 26.89 16.18 -21.85
C LEU A 16 26.32 16.21 -20.43
N ILE A 17 25.63 17.30 -20.09
CA ILE A 17 24.81 17.37 -18.91
C ILE A 17 23.56 16.51 -19.22
N SER A 18 23.57 15.26 -18.77
CA SER A 18 22.36 14.45 -18.69
C SER A 18 21.42 15.12 -17.69
N ASN A 19 20.36 15.76 -18.17
CA ASN A 19 19.27 16.23 -17.35
C ASN A 19 18.56 15.01 -16.74
N VAL A 20 19.02 14.54 -15.59
CA VAL A 20 18.24 13.65 -14.73
C VAL A 20 17.09 14.51 -14.20
N LYS A 21 15.92 14.38 -14.81
CA LYS A 21 14.70 14.94 -14.23
C LYS A 21 14.46 14.21 -12.90
N THR A 22 14.73 14.87 -11.79
CA THR A 22 14.21 14.44 -10.50
C THR A 22 12.70 14.50 -10.56
N ALA A 23 12.03 13.38 -10.30
CA ALA A 23 10.57 13.33 -10.22
C ALA A 23 10.11 14.35 -9.19
N SER A 24 9.19 15.22 -9.57
CA SER A 24 8.65 16.23 -8.66
C SER A 24 7.55 15.60 -7.79
N CYS A 25 7.27 16.19 -6.62
CA CYS A 25 6.15 15.80 -5.77
C CYS A 25 4.81 15.88 -6.53
N GLN A 26 4.72 16.76 -7.54
CA GLN A 26 3.58 16.90 -8.44
C GLN A 26 3.37 15.63 -9.29
N ASP A 27 4.45 14.98 -9.74
CA ASP A 27 4.36 13.77 -10.56
C ASP A 27 3.81 12.58 -9.74
N ALA A 28 4.16 12.49 -8.45
CA ALA A 28 3.65 11.43 -7.57
C ALA A 28 2.13 11.45 -7.42
N MET A 29 1.50 12.63 -7.46
CA MET A 29 0.05 12.79 -7.31
C MET A 29 -0.74 12.30 -8.53
N ASP A 30 -0.09 12.12 -9.68
CA ASP A 30 -0.71 11.64 -10.92
C ASP A 30 -0.74 10.11 -11.02
N TYR A 31 -0.01 9.42 -10.12
CA TYR A 31 0.18 7.97 -10.15
C TYR A 31 -0.25 7.31 -8.83
N TRP A 32 0.07 6.02 -8.69
CA TRP A 32 -0.21 5.23 -7.48
C TRP A 32 1.11 4.66 -6.93
N PRO A 33 1.96 5.50 -6.31
CA PRO A 33 3.36 5.16 -6.05
C PRO A 33 3.61 4.21 -4.87
N GLN A 34 2.61 3.95 -4.04
CA GLN A 34 2.71 3.14 -2.83
C GLN A 34 1.35 2.64 -2.35
N TRP A 35 1.34 1.82 -1.31
CA TRP A 35 0.12 1.34 -0.67
C TRP A 35 -0.84 2.48 -0.34
N ARG A 36 -2.12 2.31 -0.73
CA ARG A 36 -3.20 3.30 -0.60
C ARG A 36 -3.01 4.58 -1.41
N GLY A 37 -2.11 4.55 -2.41
CA GLY A 37 -1.97 5.63 -3.38
C GLY A 37 -1.15 6.84 -2.92
N PRO A 38 -1.19 7.96 -3.66
CA PRO A 38 -0.30 9.08 -3.44
C PRO A 38 -0.49 9.79 -2.10
N LEU A 39 -1.71 9.73 -1.54
CA LEU A 39 -2.07 10.38 -0.27
C LEU A 39 -2.18 9.37 0.90
N ALA A 40 -1.93 8.08 0.67
CA ALA A 40 -2.16 6.99 1.62
C ALA A 40 -3.63 6.90 2.13
N THR A 41 -4.58 7.49 1.43
CA THR A 41 -6.00 7.58 1.80
C THR A 41 -6.89 6.58 1.07
N GLY A 42 -6.36 5.87 0.07
CA GLY A 42 -7.12 5.05 -0.87
C GLY A 42 -7.76 5.85 -2.02
N ALA A 43 -7.51 7.15 -2.08
CA ALA A 43 -8.03 8.03 -3.11
C ALA A 43 -6.96 8.40 -4.15
N ALA A 44 -7.34 8.36 -5.43
CA ALA A 44 -6.62 9.05 -6.49
C ALA A 44 -7.00 10.53 -6.51
N VAL A 45 -6.04 11.39 -6.83
CA VAL A 45 -6.26 12.85 -6.86
C VAL A 45 -7.16 13.25 -8.02
N LYS A 46 -7.01 12.56 -9.17
CA LYS A 46 -7.77 12.81 -10.39
C LYS A 46 -7.98 11.54 -11.19
N GLY A 47 -8.97 11.55 -12.06
CA GLY A 47 -9.26 10.46 -12.97
C GLY A 47 -10.75 10.21 -13.12
N ASN A 48 -11.10 9.40 -14.11
CA ASN A 48 -12.47 8.97 -14.37
C ASN A 48 -12.50 7.56 -14.97
N PRO A 49 -12.12 6.51 -14.21
CA PRO A 49 -12.17 5.14 -14.70
C PRO A 49 -13.63 4.71 -15.02
N PRO A 50 -13.83 3.66 -15.84
CA PRO A 50 -15.15 3.21 -16.24
C PRO A 50 -16.00 2.79 -15.03
N THR A 51 -17.28 3.15 -15.08
CA THR A 51 -18.27 2.69 -14.09
C THR A 51 -18.65 1.24 -14.34
N GLU A 52 -18.83 0.88 -15.61
CA GLU A 52 -19.19 -0.46 -16.04
C GLU A 52 -18.03 -1.11 -16.81
N PHE A 53 -17.69 -2.33 -16.43
CA PHE A 53 -16.65 -3.12 -17.08
C PHE A 53 -16.86 -4.62 -16.86
N SER A 54 -16.29 -5.42 -17.77
CA SER A 54 -16.32 -6.88 -17.71
C SER A 54 -15.15 -7.45 -18.53
N GLU A 55 -15.11 -8.78 -18.68
CA GLU A 55 -14.15 -9.45 -19.59
C GLU A 55 -14.30 -9.03 -21.08
N THR A 56 -15.42 -8.36 -21.44
CA THR A 56 -15.72 -7.95 -22.81
C THR A 56 -16.11 -6.48 -22.95
N LYS A 57 -16.24 -5.72 -21.85
CA LYS A 57 -16.59 -4.30 -21.86
C LYS A 57 -15.51 -3.50 -21.15
N ASN A 58 -14.96 -2.49 -21.81
CA ASN A 58 -13.95 -1.57 -21.28
C ASN A 58 -12.66 -2.28 -20.79
N LEU A 59 -12.46 -3.56 -21.15
CA LEU A 59 -11.23 -4.29 -20.89
C LEU A 59 -10.17 -3.86 -21.91
N LYS A 60 -9.16 -3.13 -21.45
CA LYS A 60 -8.03 -2.71 -22.28
C LYS A 60 -7.08 -3.88 -22.54
N TRP A 61 -6.71 -4.58 -21.47
CA TRP A 61 -5.89 -5.79 -21.52
C TRP A 61 -6.02 -6.61 -20.22
N LYS A 62 -5.64 -7.89 -20.34
CA LYS A 62 -5.57 -8.86 -19.24
C LYS A 62 -4.25 -9.63 -19.37
N THR A 63 -3.45 -9.67 -18.31
CA THR A 63 -2.14 -10.30 -18.30
C THR A 63 -2.05 -11.34 -17.19
N PRO A 64 -1.75 -12.61 -17.49
CA PRO A 64 -1.50 -13.63 -16.47
C PRO A 64 -0.32 -13.24 -15.57
N ILE A 65 -0.47 -13.42 -14.25
CA ILE A 65 0.60 -13.20 -13.27
C ILE A 65 0.91 -14.52 -12.58
N PRO A 66 2.19 -14.94 -12.55
CA PRO A 66 2.57 -16.21 -11.92
C PRO A 66 2.45 -16.13 -10.39
N GLY A 67 2.34 -17.29 -9.74
CA GLY A 67 2.40 -17.43 -8.30
C GLY A 67 1.16 -16.97 -7.56
N LYS A 68 1.36 -16.65 -6.27
CA LYS A 68 0.35 -16.15 -5.33
C LYS A 68 0.89 -14.89 -4.67
N GLY A 69 0.21 -13.77 -4.84
CA GLY A 69 0.56 -12.51 -4.20
C GLY A 69 -0.67 -11.61 -4.08
N HIS A 70 -0.94 -11.12 -2.88
CA HIS A 70 -2.07 -10.23 -2.60
C HIS A 70 -1.65 -8.76 -2.48
N ALA A 71 -0.37 -8.48 -2.69
CA ALA A 71 0.14 -7.12 -2.82
C ALA A 71 -0.68 -6.32 -3.83
N THR A 72 -1.07 -5.11 -3.44
CA THR A 72 -1.67 -4.16 -4.38
C THR A 72 -0.58 -3.64 -5.30
N PRO A 73 -0.76 -3.68 -6.63
CA PRO A 73 0.19 -3.11 -7.56
C PRO A 73 0.38 -1.62 -7.33
N ILE A 74 1.56 -1.12 -7.69
CA ILE A 74 1.81 0.32 -7.76
C ILE A 74 2.05 0.74 -9.20
N VAL A 75 1.84 2.03 -9.47
CA VAL A 75 1.97 2.57 -10.83
C VAL A 75 2.79 3.86 -10.81
N TRP A 76 3.73 3.94 -11.75
CA TRP A 76 4.49 5.15 -12.02
C TRP A 76 4.73 5.31 -13.53
N GLY A 77 4.34 6.44 -14.09
CA GLY A 77 4.38 6.65 -15.53
C GLY A 77 3.54 5.63 -16.28
N ASP A 78 4.17 4.95 -17.21
CA ASP A 78 3.59 3.86 -18.00
C ASP A 78 3.91 2.45 -17.46
N LYS A 79 4.29 2.35 -16.19
CA LYS A 79 4.78 1.11 -15.58
C LYS A 79 3.95 0.70 -14.37
N ILE A 80 3.61 -0.58 -14.31
CA ILE A 80 2.97 -1.22 -13.15
C ILE A 80 3.99 -2.16 -12.52
N ILE A 81 4.15 -2.07 -11.21
CA ILE A 81 5.02 -2.95 -10.42
C ILE A 81 4.14 -3.91 -9.63
N VAL A 82 4.41 -5.20 -9.77
CA VAL A 82 3.67 -6.29 -9.12
C VAL A 82 4.63 -7.14 -8.32
N GLU A 83 4.27 -7.50 -7.09
CA GLU A 83 4.95 -8.50 -6.28
C GLU A 83 4.18 -9.81 -6.24
N THR A 84 4.91 -10.94 -6.29
CA THR A 84 4.33 -12.29 -6.21
C THR A 84 5.36 -13.28 -5.65
N ALA A 85 4.88 -14.39 -5.10
CA ALA A 85 5.68 -15.55 -4.74
C ALA A 85 5.19 -16.76 -5.55
N ALA A 86 6.10 -17.45 -6.22
CA ALA A 86 5.79 -18.60 -7.07
C ALA A 86 6.67 -19.79 -6.71
N PRO A 87 6.20 -21.03 -6.82
CA PRO A 87 7.07 -22.20 -6.68
C PRO A 87 8.29 -22.09 -7.60
N HIS A 88 9.47 -22.39 -7.06
CA HIS A 88 10.72 -22.44 -7.83
C HIS A 88 10.71 -23.60 -8.84
N ASP A 89 10.10 -24.73 -8.48
CA ASP A 89 9.89 -25.86 -9.40
C ASP A 89 8.81 -25.52 -10.42
N PRO A 90 9.15 -25.44 -11.72
CA PRO A 90 8.16 -25.17 -12.77
C PRO A 90 7.14 -26.29 -12.96
N GLY A 91 7.40 -27.50 -12.42
CA GLY A 91 6.47 -28.65 -12.43
C GLY A 91 5.44 -28.62 -11.29
N ALA A 92 5.52 -27.68 -10.36
CA ALA A 92 4.58 -27.57 -9.24
C ALA A 92 3.16 -27.28 -9.72
N ASP A 93 2.16 -27.89 -9.05
CA ASP A 93 0.74 -27.59 -9.29
C ASP A 93 0.43 -26.16 -8.76
N MET A 94 0.38 -25.21 -9.68
CA MET A 94 0.16 -23.79 -9.39
C MET A 94 -1.22 -23.53 -8.80
N GLU A 95 -2.24 -24.28 -9.21
CA GLU A 95 -3.59 -24.05 -8.69
C GLU A 95 -3.71 -24.54 -7.24
N SER A 96 -3.17 -25.71 -6.95
CA SER A 96 -3.05 -26.22 -5.58
C SER A 96 -2.22 -25.26 -4.70
N PHE A 97 -1.11 -24.71 -5.21
CA PHE A 97 -0.31 -23.72 -4.51
C PHE A 97 -1.09 -22.44 -4.20
N ARG A 98 -1.87 -21.91 -5.14
CA ARG A 98 -2.68 -20.70 -4.92
C ARG A 98 -3.72 -20.87 -3.80
N GLN A 99 -4.24 -22.06 -3.63
CA GLN A 99 -5.24 -22.39 -2.60
C GLN A 99 -4.62 -22.75 -1.25
N SER A 100 -3.31 -23.03 -1.21
CA SER A 100 -2.62 -23.45 0.01
C SER A 100 -2.30 -22.27 0.94
N LYS A 101 -2.36 -22.52 2.25
CA LYS A 101 -1.86 -21.64 3.30
C LYS A 101 -0.49 -22.02 3.82
N SER A 102 -0.05 -23.26 3.57
CA SER A 102 1.26 -23.79 3.95
C SER A 102 1.93 -24.43 2.75
N THR A 103 3.25 -24.44 2.74
CA THR A 103 4.02 -25.08 1.67
C THR A 103 5.40 -25.50 2.14
N ASP A 104 5.82 -26.67 1.69
CA ASP A 104 7.20 -27.15 1.78
C ASP A 104 8.05 -26.76 0.56
N LEU A 105 7.43 -26.11 -0.41
CA LEU A 105 8.11 -25.69 -1.64
C LEU A 105 9.09 -24.55 -1.38
N VAL A 106 10.18 -24.56 -2.13
CA VAL A 106 11.02 -23.38 -2.31
C VAL A 106 10.25 -22.40 -3.21
N LEU A 107 10.19 -21.14 -2.82
CA LEU A 107 9.50 -20.09 -3.55
C LEU A 107 10.49 -19.09 -4.15
N ASP A 108 10.21 -18.67 -5.37
CA ASP A 108 10.78 -17.47 -5.99
C ASP A 108 9.94 -16.27 -5.60
N TYR A 109 10.53 -15.33 -4.88
CA TYR A 109 9.93 -14.02 -4.60
C TYR A 109 10.28 -13.08 -5.74
N LYS A 110 9.26 -12.61 -6.45
CA LYS A 110 9.44 -11.91 -7.73
C LYS A 110 8.87 -10.51 -7.73
N VAL A 111 9.60 -9.61 -8.38
CA VAL A 111 9.12 -8.30 -8.81
C VAL A 111 8.91 -8.36 -10.31
N ILE A 112 7.74 -7.94 -10.77
CA ILE A 112 7.35 -7.98 -12.19
C ILE A 112 7.02 -6.55 -12.62
N LEU A 113 7.61 -6.10 -13.73
CA LEU A 113 7.28 -4.83 -14.36
C LEU A 113 6.38 -5.07 -15.57
N VAL A 114 5.23 -4.42 -15.58
CA VAL A 114 4.23 -4.53 -16.64
C VAL A 114 4.02 -3.15 -17.29
N ASN A 115 3.89 -3.11 -18.60
CA ASN A 115 3.54 -1.88 -19.31
C ASN A 115 2.05 -1.56 -19.11
N LEU A 116 1.75 -0.36 -18.60
CA LEU A 116 0.38 0.12 -18.32
C LEU A 116 -0.47 0.23 -19.58
N ASN A 117 0.13 0.46 -20.75
CA ASN A 117 -0.62 0.76 -21.97
C ASN A 117 -1.11 -0.51 -22.71
N ASP A 118 -0.31 -1.59 -22.65
CA ASP A 118 -0.61 -2.83 -23.41
C ASP A 118 -0.55 -4.12 -22.57
N GLY A 119 -0.23 -4.03 -21.28
CA GLY A 119 -0.19 -5.16 -20.36
C GLY A 119 1.00 -6.10 -20.55
N LYS A 120 1.98 -5.78 -21.41
CA LYS A 120 3.15 -6.64 -21.61
C LYS A 120 4.04 -6.65 -20.39
N ILE A 121 4.46 -7.82 -19.97
CA ILE A 121 5.54 -7.98 -18.99
C ILE A 121 6.84 -7.52 -19.66
N LEU A 122 7.45 -6.50 -19.07
CA LEU A 122 8.72 -5.94 -19.55
C LEU A 122 9.90 -6.72 -19.02
N TRP A 123 9.83 -7.13 -17.75
CA TRP A 123 10.79 -8.00 -17.09
C TRP A 123 10.21 -8.61 -15.81
N GLU A 124 10.84 -9.70 -15.37
CA GLU A 124 10.66 -10.32 -14.06
C GLU A 124 12.02 -10.47 -13.38
N THR A 125 12.12 -10.08 -12.11
CA THR A 125 13.33 -10.28 -11.29
C THR A 125 12.99 -11.10 -10.06
N THR A 126 13.63 -12.25 -9.90
CA THR A 126 13.60 -13.01 -8.65
C THR A 126 14.58 -12.37 -7.67
N VAL A 127 14.06 -11.87 -6.55
CA VAL A 127 14.85 -11.18 -5.52
C VAL A 127 15.30 -12.11 -4.40
N ALA A 128 14.57 -13.21 -4.17
CA ALA A 128 14.94 -14.29 -3.25
C ALA A 128 14.38 -15.60 -3.73
N THR A 129 15.08 -16.70 -3.42
CA THR A 129 14.66 -18.10 -3.67
C THR A 129 14.88 -18.90 -2.42
N GLU A 130 13.82 -19.15 -1.66
CA GLU A 130 13.91 -19.86 -0.37
C GLU A 130 12.54 -20.35 0.12
N LYS A 131 12.55 -21.28 1.09
CA LYS A 131 11.32 -21.68 1.76
C LYS A 131 10.78 -20.55 2.64
N PRO A 132 9.44 -20.35 2.71
CA PRO A 132 8.85 -19.49 3.73
C PRO A 132 9.23 -19.98 5.13
N GLN A 133 9.46 -19.08 6.08
CA GLN A 133 9.73 -19.45 7.46
C GLN A 133 8.47 -19.86 8.24
N GLU A 134 7.30 -19.44 7.76
CA GLU A 134 6.00 -19.76 8.37
C GLU A 134 4.89 -19.85 7.32
N ASP A 135 3.76 -20.39 7.73
CA ASP A 135 2.52 -20.44 6.95
C ASP A 135 1.93 -19.03 6.75
N THR A 136 0.81 -18.97 6.05
CA THR A 136 -0.01 -17.76 5.94
C THR A 136 -1.43 -18.04 6.43
N HIS A 137 -2.24 -17.01 6.62
CA HIS A 137 -3.70 -17.18 6.69
C HIS A 137 -4.18 -17.89 5.41
N GLU A 138 -5.25 -18.69 5.47
CA GLU A 138 -5.81 -19.39 4.30
C GLU A 138 -6.12 -18.44 3.13
N LEU A 139 -6.51 -17.20 3.45
CA LEU A 139 -6.79 -16.13 2.50
C LEU A 139 -5.57 -15.18 2.32
N GLY A 140 -4.41 -15.52 2.88
CA GLY A 140 -3.15 -14.76 2.78
C GLY A 140 -2.25 -15.22 1.63
N SER A 141 -1.09 -14.59 1.54
CA SER A 141 -0.02 -14.97 0.61
C SER A 141 1.35 -14.62 1.19
N TRP A 142 2.42 -15.19 0.61
CA TRP A 142 3.81 -14.87 0.96
C TRP A 142 4.35 -13.62 0.22
N ALA A 143 3.46 -12.89 -0.48
CA ALA A 143 3.72 -11.59 -1.12
C ALA A 143 2.47 -10.70 -0.95
N SER A 144 2.21 -10.27 0.28
CA SER A 144 1.06 -9.42 0.63
C SER A 144 1.44 -7.97 0.87
N ASN A 145 2.71 -7.69 1.17
CA ASN A 145 3.26 -6.35 1.24
C ASN A 145 3.24 -5.70 -0.13
N SER A 146 2.82 -4.44 -0.25
CA SER A 146 2.82 -3.71 -1.52
C SER A 146 4.14 -2.94 -1.67
N PRO A 147 4.74 -2.88 -2.87
CA PRO A 147 5.96 -2.10 -3.10
C PRO A 147 5.71 -0.59 -3.01
N CYS A 148 6.80 0.20 -3.06
CA CYS A 148 6.72 1.64 -3.26
C CYS A 148 7.79 2.13 -4.25
N THR A 149 7.64 3.35 -4.78
CA THR A 149 8.59 3.95 -5.74
C THR A 149 8.69 5.46 -5.58
N ASP A 150 9.89 6.00 -5.80
CA ASP A 150 10.17 7.43 -5.93
C ASP A 150 10.20 7.90 -7.40
N GLY A 151 9.88 7.00 -8.34
CA GLY A 151 9.95 7.24 -9.78
C GLY A 151 11.33 7.04 -10.40
N ASN A 152 12.37 6.84 -9.58
CA ASN A 152 13.72 6.48 -10.02
C ASN A 152 14.04 5.02 -9.68
N ASN A 153 13.60 4.57 -8.51
CA ASN A 153 13.81 3.23 -8.00
C ASN A 153 12.49 2.58 -7.54
N ILE A 154 12.50 1.27 -7.50
CA ILE A 154 11.44 0.43 -6.97
C ILE A 154 11.94 -0.15 -5.65
N TYR A 155 11.13 -0.05 -4.59
CA TYR A 155 11.41 -0.62 -3.29
C TYR A 155 10.41 -1.74 -3.02
N ALA A 156 10.88 -2.97 -3.22
CA ALA A 156 10.10 -4.20 -3.09
C ALA A 156 10.33 -4.82 -1.71
N TYR A 157 9.25 -5.13 -0.98
CA TYR A 157 9.34 -5.61 0.38
C TYR A 157 8.58 -6.91 0.56
N PHE A 158 9.29 -7.95 0.98
CA PHE A 158 8.76 -9.28 1.22
C PHE A 158 8.92 -9.71 2.69
N GLY A 159 8.69 -8.78 3.60
CA GLY A 159 8.76 -9.05 5.05
C GLY A 159 10.10 -9.65 5.46
N SER A 160 10.06 -10.87 6.01
CA SER A 160 11.23 -11.64 6.43
C SER A 160 12.19 -12.02 5.30
N ARG A 161 11.81 -11.83 4.03
CA ARG A 161 12.71 -12.00 2.88
C ARG A 161 13.51 -10.74 2.57
N GLY A 162 13.18 -9.63 3.20
CA GLY A 162 13.90 -8.36 3.12
C GLY A 162 13.26 -7.30 2.24
N LEU A 163 13.90 -6.14 2.24
CA LEU A 163 13.61 -4.99 1.38
C LEU A 163 14.67 -4.90 0.29
N TYR A 164 14.24 -4.77 -0.95
CA TYR A 164 15.09 -4.69 -2.12
C TYR A 164 14.87 -3.37 -2.85
N CYS A 165 15.94 -2.70 -3.23
CA CYS A 165 15.90 -1.57 -4.15
C CYS A 165 16.30 -2.06 -5.54
N LEU A 166 15.44 -1.83 -6.52
CA LEU A 166 15.71 -2.12 -7.92
C LEU A 166 15.62 -0.83 -8.73
N ASP A 167 16.42 -0.72 -9.80
CA ASP A 167 16.14 0.27 -10.83
C ASP A 167 15.01 -0.20 -11.77
N PHE A 168 14.54 0.67 -12.63
CA PHE A 168 13.47 0.32 -13.59
C PHE A 168 13.93 -0.62 -14.73
N SER A 169 15.21 -1.02 -14.78
CA SER A 169 15.68 -2.12 -15.63
C SER A 169 15.55 -3.50 -14.97
N GLY A 170 15.17 -3.54 -13.69
CA GLY A 170 15.03 -4.77 -12.89
C GLY A 170 16.34 -5.18 -12.19
N LYS A 171 17.38 -4.35 -12.23
CA LYS A 171 18.64 -4.60 -11.53
C LYS A 171 18.51 -4.27 -10.05
N ILE A 172 18.88 -5.20 -9.18
CA ILE A 172 18.97 -4.98 -7.74
C ILE A 172 20.18 -4.08 -7.45
N LEU A 173 19.92 -2.95 -6.80
CA LEU A 173 20.93 -1.97 -6.40
C LEU A 173 21.43 -2.24 -4.98
N TRP A 174 20.52 -2.56 -4.05
CA TRP A 174 20.83 -2.96 -2.69
C TRP A 174 19.72 -3.83 -2.10
N LYS A 175 20.04 -4.55 -1.01
CA LYS A 175 19.14 -5.37 -0.20
C LYS A 175 19.34 -5.02 1.27
N LYS A 176 18.26 -5.00 2.05
CA LYS A 176 18.25 -4.92 3.51
C LYS A 176 17.52 -6.12 4.09
N ASP A 177 18.21 -6.87 4.93
CA ASP A 177 17.66 -7.95 5.73
C ASP A 177 17.32 -7.43 7.14
N PHE A 178 16.14 -7.77 7.65
CA PHE A 178 15.67 -7.41 8.99
C PHE A 178 15.62 -8.62 9.93
N GLY A 179 15.90 -9.81 9.44
CA GLY A 179 15.70 -11.08 10.14
C GLY A 179 14.36 -11.72 9.80
N GLN A 180 13.81 -12.48 10.76
CA GLN A 180 12.56 -13.24 10.58
C GLN A 180 11.51 -12.78 11.58
N MET A 181 10.31 -12.48 11.10
CA MET A 181 9.14 -12.23 11.92
C MET A 181 8.50 -13.56 12.36
N GLN A 182 7.91 -13.53 13.54
CA GLN A 182 6.97 -14.55 14.02
C GLN A 182 5.60 -13.90 14.13
N LYS A 183 4.76 -14.13 13.15
CA LYS A 183 3.42 -13.53 13.14
C LYS A 183 2.45 -14.35 13.99
N LYS A 184 1.55 -13.68 14.66
CA LYS A 184 0.50 -14.29 15.46
C LYS A 184 -0.24 -15.36 14.65
N MET A 185 -0.26 -16.59 15.16
CA MET A 185 -0.87 -17.76 14.53
C MET A 185 -0.40 -18.06 13.10
N SER A 186 0.78 -17.59 12.73
CA SER A 186 1.33 -17.70 11.36
C SER A 186 0.38 -17.15 10.30
N PHE A 187 -0.29 -16.02 10.57
CA PHE A 187 -1.21 -15.40 9.60
C PHE A 187 -0.50 -14.70 8.46
N GLY A 188 0.84 -14.69 8.48
CA GLY A 188 1.65 -14.09 7.44
C GLY A 188 1.89 -12.60 7.65
N GLU A 189 2.70 -12.05 6.78
CA GLU A 189 3.20 -10.67 6.84
C GLU A 189 2.42 -9.78 5.88
N GLY A 190 2.15 -8.51 6.24
CA GLY A 190 1.26 -7.66 5.42
C GLY A 190 1.52 -6.16 5.50
N SER A 191 2.28 -5.67 6.51
CA SER A 191 2.67 -4.25 6.55
C SER A 191 3.52 -3.90 5.33
N SER A 192 3.19 -2.81 4.63
CA SER A 192 3.93 -2.34 3.46
C SER A 192 4.98 -1.30 3.84
N PRO A 193 6.06 -1.11 3.05
CA PRO A 193 6.97 0.00 3.23
C PRO A 193 6.26 1.32 2.90
N TYR A 194 6.58 2.36 3.65
CA TYR A 194 6.09 3.71 3.36
C TYR A 194 7.25 4.62 2.98
N LEU A 195 7.21 5.15 1.77
CA LEU A 195 8.24 6.02 1.23
C LEU A 195 7.87 7.49 1.42
N TYR A 196 8.79 8.26 2.01
CA TYR A 196 8.66 9.69 2.09
C TYR A 196 10.03 10.38 2.04
N LYS A 197 10.23 11.28 1.07
CA LYS A 197 11.50 11.96 0.81
C LYS A 197 12.64 10.94 0.60
N ASP A 198 13.64 10.98 1.45
CA ASP A 198 14.87 10.18 1.42
C ASP A 198 14.81 8.92 2.29
N LYS A 199 13.65 8.58 2.86
CA LYS A 199 13.51 7.46 3.80
C LYS A 199 12.35 6.53 3.48
N ILE A 200 12.56 5.26 3.79
CA ILE A 200 11.54 4.21 3.79
C ILE A 200 11.30 3.79 5.23
N PHE A 201 10.04 3.75 5.64
CA PHE A 201 9.64 3.32 6.97
C PHE A 201 9.07 1.91 6.91
N ILE A 202 9.56 1.03 7.80
CA ILE A 202 9.11 -0.35 7.95
C ILE A 202 8.62 -0.55 9.38
N GLN A 203 7.32 -0.83 9.52
CA GLN A 203 6.73 -1.25 10.78
C GLN A 203 6.90 -2.77 10.93
N TRP A 204 7.85 -3.17 11.75
CA TRP A 204 8.27 -4.55 12.00
C TRP A 204 7.69 -5.05 13.31
N ASP A 205 6.36 -5.14 13.39
CA ASP A 205 5.64 -5.57 14.59
C ASP A 205 5.31 -7.06 14.50
N HIS A 206 5.78 -7.88 15.46
CA HIS A 206 5.56 -9.32 15.51
C HIS A 206 5.63 -9.85 16.94
N GLU A 207 5.49 -11.16 17.16
CA GLU A 207 5.51 -11.77 18.51
C GLU A 207 6.92 -11.80 19.14
N GLY A 208 7.97 -11.42 18.42
CA GLY A 208 9.33 -11.22 18.93
C GLY A 208 9.63 -9.73 19.23
N ASP A 209 10.86 -9.32 18.99
CA ASP A 209 11.29 -7.93 19.16
C ASP A 209 10.77 -7.03 18.03
N SER A 210 9.82 -6.18 18.35
CA SER A 210 9.19 -5.25 17.40
C SER A 210 9.95 -3.94 17.26
N TYR A 211 9.99 -3.40 16.03
CA TYR A 211 10.70 -2.16 15.71
C TYR A 211 9.95 -1.32 14.68
N LEU A 212 10.17 -0.01 14.72
CA LEU A 212 9.99 0.86 13.56
C LEU A 212 11.36 1.23 13.01
N TYR A 213 11.60 0.95 11.72
CA TYR A 213 12.84 1.29 11.04
C TYR A 213 12.65 2.47 10.10
N ALA A 214 13.66 3.35 10.03
CA ALA A 214 13.85 4.31 8.96
C ALA A 214 15.09 3.92 8.15
N ILE A 215 14.92 3.68 6.87
CA ILE A 215 15.95 3.20 5.96
C ILE A 215 16.24 4.28 4.91
N ASP A 216 17.51 4.60 4.69
CA ASP A 216 17.94 5.52 3.65
C ASP A 216 17.68 4.94 2.25
N THR A 217 17.00 5.68 1.39
CA THR A 217 16.59 5.21 0.05
C THR A 217 17.75 4.91 -0.88
N LYS A 218 18.89 5.58 -0.74
CA LYS A 218 20.05 5.46 -1.65
C LYS A 218 20.92 4.27 -1.31
N THR A 219 21.08 4.01 0.01
CA THR A 219 22.07 3.05 0.49
C THR A 219 21.47 1.78 1.10
N GLY A 220 20.17 1.79 1.49
CA GLY A 220 19.54 0.72 2.25
C GLY A 220 20.01 0.64 3.72
N ASN A 221 20.83 1.61 4.18
CA ASN A 221 21.29 1.64 5.55
C ASN A 221 20.21 2.14 6.51
N GLU A 222 20.23 1.62 7.72
CA GLU A 222 19.41 2.10 8.82
C GLU A 222 19.83 3.52 9.19
N VAL A 223 18.88 4.47 9.15
CA VAL A 223 19.06 5.84 9.62
C VAL A 223 18.82 5.91 11.12
N TRP A 224 17.71 5.32 11.55
CA TRP A 224 17.36 5.08 12.94
C TRP A 224 16.38 3.91 13.04
N LYS A 225 16.26 3.37 14.24
CA LYS A 225 15.17 2.46 14.63
C LYS A 225 14.73 2.73 16.04
N ASP A 226 13.47 2.47 16.31
CA ASP A 226 12.89 2.51 17.67
C ASP A 226 12.35 1.14 18.04
N LYS A 227 12.68 0.66 19.25
CA LYS A 227 12.13 -0.59 19.79
C LYS A 227 10.72 -0.35 20.31
N ARG A 228 9.78 -1.17 19.87
CA ARG A 228 8.35 -1.05 20.17
C ARG A 228 7.90 -2.13 21.14
N ASP A 229 7.06 -1.75 22.11
CA ASP A 229 6.35 -2.66 23.00
C ASP A 229 5.03 -3.13 22.35
N GLU A 230 5.12 -3.73 21.15
CA GLU A 230 3.99 -4.21 20.37
C GLU A 230 4.13 -5.70 20.04
N GLY A 231 3.00 -6.41 20.04
CA GLY A 231 2.87 -7.69 19.35
C GLY A 231 2.55 -7.50 17.86
N THR A 232 2.08 -8.56 17.23
CA THR A 232 1.75 -8.52 15.80
C THR A 232 0.73 -7.45 15.45
N THR A 233 1.12 -6.57 14.51
CA THR A 233 0.23 -5.69 13.76
C THR A 233 0.54 -5.82 12.27
N TRP A 234 -0.38 -5.34 11.42
CA TRP A 234 -0.22 -5.38 9.96
C TRP A 234 -0.37 -4.01 9.32
N ALA A 235 -0.59 -2.96 10.13
CA ALA A 235 -0.74 -1.59 9.65
C ALA A 235 0.56 -1.09 8.98
N THR A 236 0.41 -0.27 7.98
CA THR A 236 1.50 0.43 7.30
C THR A 236 1.62 1.83 7.91
N PRO A 237 2.83 2.29 8.26
CA PRO A 237 3.01 3.65 8.78
C PRO A 237 2.72 4.69 7.70
N ILE A 238 2.45 5.94 8.10
CA ILE A 238 2.38 7.08 7.19
C ILE A 238 3.30 8.20 7.69
N VAL A 239 3.64 9.14 6.81
CA VAL A 239 4.31 10.39 7.21
C VAL A 239 3.39 11.56 6.93
N VAL A 240 3.30 12.46 7.90
CA VAL A 240 2.47 13.67 7.82
C VAL A 240 3.30 14.91 8.16
N GLU A 241 2.93 16.05 7.58
CA GLU A 241 3.52 17.35 7.93
C GLU A 241 2.63 18.05 8.96
N VAL A 242 3.18 18.36 10.13
CA VAL A 242 2.49 19.08 11.22
C VAL A 242 3.32 20.29 11.62
N ASN A 243 2.79 21.48 11.46
CA ASN A 243 3.48 22.74 11.79
C ASN A 243 4.90 22.83 11.19
N GLY A 244 5.06 22.40 9.94
CA GLY A 244 6.34 22.43 9.22
C GLY A 244 7.35 21.33 9.62
N LYS A 245 6.93 20.35 10.41
CA LYS A 245 7.74 19.19 10.81
C LYS A 245 7.11 17.90 10.32
N SER A 246 7.91 17.03 9.71
CA SER A 246 7.46 15.68 9.31
C SER A 246 7.42 14.77 10.53
N GLN A 247 6.32 14.03 10.68
CA GLN A 247 6.11 13.03 11.74
C GLN A 247 5.74 11.69 11.11
N VAL A 248 6.29 10.58 11.62
CA VAL A 248 5.92 9.22 11.24
C VAL A 248 4.85 8.73 12.19
N ILE A 249 3.70 8.31 11.66
CA ILE A 249 2.58 7.80 12.45
C ILE A 249 2.43 6.29 12.25
N THR A 250 2.25 5.57 13.34
CA THR A 250 1.99 4.12 13.34
C THR A 250 0.74 3.80 14.15
N ASP A 251 -0.14 2.99 13.60
CA ASP A 251 -1.23 2.35 14.34
C ASP A 251 -0.79 0.97 14.81
N ALA A 252 -1.07 0.64 16.07
CA ALA A 252 -0.81 -0.67 16.63
C ALA A 252 -1.78 -1.03 17.76
N THR A 253 -1.74 -2.28 18.21
CA THR A 253 -2.65 -2.81 19.22
C THR A 253 -2.55 -2.06 20.55
N SER A 254 -1.33 -1.80 21.04
CA SER A 254 -1.15 -1.12 22.31
C SER A 254 -1.29 0.39 22.20
N LYS A 255 -0.70 0.99 21.16
CA LYS A 255 -0.66 2.45 21.02
C LYS A 255 -0.56 2.90 19.56
N ILE A 256 -1.24 3.99 19.25
CA ILE A 256 -0.90 4.87 18.15
C ILE A 256 0.32 5.67 18.58
N ARG A 257 1.34 5.80 17.75
CA ARG A 257 2.54 6.58 18.05
C ARG A 257 2.91 7.52 16.92
N SER A 258 3.40 8.68 17.29
CA SER A 258 4.05 9.62 16.40
C SER A 258 5.52 9.75 16.75
N TYR A 259 6.35 9.70 15.72
CA TYR A 259 7.80 9.81 15.83
C TYR A 259 8.33 11.00 15.02
N ASP A 260 9.38 11.62 15.51
CA ASP A 260 10.13 12.60 14.72
C ASP A 260 10.77 11.90 13.50
N PHE A 261 10.53 12.45 12.32
CA PHE A 261 11.00 11.90 11.06
C PHE A 261 12.52 11.71 10.98
N ASN A 262 13.28 12.60 11.62
CA ASN A 262 14.76 12.59 11.53
C ASN A 262 15.41 11.75 12.62
N THR A 263 14.85 11.75 13.84
CA THR A 263 15.50 11.15 15.01
C THR A 263 14.87 9.83 15.46
N GLY A 264 13.60 9.58 15.11
CA GLY A 264 12.83 8.44 15.62
C GLY A 264 12.33 8.63 17.07
N GLU A 265 12.54 9.80 17.68
CA GLU A 265 12.03 10.09 19.02
C GLU A 265 10.50 10.19 19.03
N ILE A 266 9.86 9.62 20.06
CA ILE A 266 8.40 9.66 20.19
C ILE A 266 7.96 11.09 20.53
N ILE A 267 7.06 11.65 19.72
CA ILE A 267 6.47 12.97 19.92
C ILE A 267 5.21 12.86 20.79
N TRP A 268 4.34 11.91 20.48
CA TRP A 268 3.12 11.63 21.23
C TRP A 268 2.69 10.17 21.10
N THR A 269 1.86 9.72 22.04
CA THR A 269 1.23 8.40 22.04
C THR A 269 -0.27 8.53 22.32
N CYS A 270 -1.06 7.56 21.87
CA CYS A 270 -2.48 7.45 22.15
C CYS A 270 -2.89 5.98 22.27
N THR A 271 -3.67 5.62 23.25
CA THR A 271 -4.36 4.33 23.34
C THR A 271 -5.78 4.44 22.78
N GLY A 272 -6.44 3.31 22.56
CA GLY A 272 -7.86 3.27 22.21
C GLY A 272 -8.20 2.49 20.94
N LEU A 273 -7.22 1.95 20.22
CA LEU A 273 -7.46 0.96 19.19
C LEU A 273 -7.74 -0.44 19.79
N THR A 274 -8.17 -1.38 18.97
CA THR A 274 -8.48 -2.76 19.35
C THR A 274 -7.33 -3.70 19.02
N ASP A 275 -7.50 -5.00 19.27
CA ASP A 275 -6.49 -6.02 18.95
C ASP A 275 -6.23 -6.14 17.43
N ASN A 276 -5.03 -6.65 17.08
CA ASN A 276 -4.66 -7.03 15.72
C ASN A 276 -4.92 -5.94 14.69
N VAL A 277 -4.37 -4.77 14.89
CA VAL A 277 -4.58 -3.63 13.98
C VAL A 277 -4.02 -3.92 12.59
N ILE A 278 -4.85 -3.75 11.57
CA ILE A 278 -4.53 -3.94 10.16
C ILE A 278 -4.71 -2.64 9.36
N PRO A 279 -5.84 -1.90 9.53
CA PRO A 279 -6.01 -0.63 8.83
C PRO A 279 -4.91 0.37 9.18
N ASN A 280 -4.57 1.21 8.20
CA ASN A 280 -3.54 2.23 8.33
C ASN A 280 -4.12 3.54 8.84
N PRO A 281 -3.33 4.39 9.51
CA PRO A 281 -3.76 5.74 9.80
C PRO A 281 -4.02 6.54 8.51
N LYS A 282 -5.00 7.46 8.55
CA LYS A 282 -5.31 8.39 7.47
C LYS A 282 -5.13 9.82 7.96
N TYR A 283 -4.74 10.71 7.06
CA TYR A 283 -4.55 12.12 7.40
C TYR A 283 -5.20 13.04 6.39
N SER A 284 -5.92 14.03 6.87
CA SER A 284 -6.43 15.12 6.04
C SER A 284 -6.69 16.36 6.88
N ASN A 285 -6.29 17.52 6.37
CA ASN A 285 -6.62 18.83 6.94
C ASN A 285 -6.31 18.97 8.44
N GLY A 286 -5.15 18.45 8.89
CA GLY A 286 -4.72 18.53 10.28
C GLY A 286 -5.29 17.46 11.20
N ILE A 287 -6.19 16.60 10.72
CA ILE A 287 -6.83 15.54 11.48
C ILE A 287 -6.27 14.19 11.04
N LEU A 288 -5.84 13.41 12.03
CA LEU A 288 -5.49 12.00 11.88
C LEU A 288 -6.70 11.14 12.22
N TYR A 289 -6.94 10.12 11.42
CA TYR A 289 -7.95 9.08 11.64
C TYR A 289 -7.25 7.75 11.84
N ALA A 290 -7.48 7.11 12.98
CA ALA A 290 -6.97 5.78 13.33
C ALA A 290 -8.14 4.85 13.60
N ILE A 291 -8.20 3.70 12.92
CA ILE A 291 -9.34 2.80 12.93
C ILE A 291 -8.92 1.35 13.16
N SER A 292 -9.74 0.58 13.88
CA SER A 292 -9.58 -0.87 14.06
C SER A 292 -10.89 -1.54 14.46
N GLY A 293 -11.08 -2.82 14.11
CA GLY A 293 -12.36 -3.52 14.33
C GLY A 293 -12.25 -5.01 14.66
N PHE A 294 -11.13 -5.50 15.17
CA PHE A 294 -11.03 -6.87 15.67
C PHE A 294 -11.23 -6.93 17.17
N ARG A 295 -12.18 -7.76 17.64
CA ARG A 295 -12.58 -7.88 19.06
C ARG A 295 -12.99 -6.56 19.72
N GLY A 296 -13.55 -5.67 18.91
CA GLY A 296 -13.99 -4.35 19.33
C GLY A 296 -14.22 -3.47 18.12
N ASN A 297 -14.45 -2.19 18.36
CA ASN A 297 -14.57 -1.17 17.31
C ASN A 297 -14.00 0.14 17.84
N ALA A 298 -13.11 0.75 17.09
CA ALA A 298 -12.54 2.05 17.40
C ALA A 298 -12.22 2.83 16.13
N LEU A 299 -12.64 4.08 16.09
CA LEU A 299 -12.17 5.09 15.15
C LEU A 299 -11.99 6.39 15.93
N LEU A 300 -10.78 6.92 15.92
CA LEU A 300 -10.39 8.14 16.61
C LEU A 300 -10.03 9.22 15.59
N ALA A 301 -10.56 10.43 15.76
CA ALA A 301 -10.13 11.62 15.02
C ALA A 301 -9.29 12.51 15.93
N ILE A 302 -8.03 12.71 15.59
CA ILE A 302 -7.02 13.34 16.44
C ILE A 302 -6.55 14.65 15.80
N ASP A 303 -6.61 15.77 16.53
CA ASP A 303 -6.07 17.08 16.13
C ASP A 303 -4.54 17.05 16.28
N LEU A 304 -3.83 16.86 15.16
CA LEU A 304 -2.37 16.72 15.19
C LEU A 304 -1.64 18.00 15.60
N ALA A 305 -2.25 19.17 15.39
CA ALA A 305 -1.63 20.43 15.78
C ALA A 305 -1.47 20.57 17.32
N LYS A 306 -2.28 19.85 18.08
CA LYS A 306 -2.28 19.85 19.55
C LYS A 306 -1.66 18.59 20.17
N ALA A 307 -1.36 17.57 19.38
CA ALA A 307 -0.88 16.28 19.88
C ALA A 307 0.55 16.37 20.41
N LYS A 308 0.75 16.08 21.70
CA LYS A 308 2.05 16.04 22.37
C LYS A 308 1.98 15.19 23.66
N GLY A 309 2.97 14.33 23.88
CA GLY A 309 3.03 13.44 25.04
C GLY A 309 1.95 12.36 24.97
N ASP A 310 1.41 11.93 26.09
CA ASP A 310 0.27 10.99 26.10
C ASP A 310 -1.04 11.77 25.94
N ILE A 311 -1.72 11.53 24.80
CA ILE A 311 -2.99 12.20 24.47
C ILE A 311 -4.22 11.30 24.70
N SER A 312 -4.05 10.13 25.31
CA SER A 312 -5.12 9.18 25.58
C SER A 312 -6.26 9.81 26.37
N GLY A 313 -7.49 9.72 25.86
CA GLY A 313 -8.69 10.27 26.52
C GLY A 313 -8.72 11.79 26.66
N SER A 314 -7.81 12.53 26.03
CA SER A 314 -7.73 13.99 26.12
C SER A 314 -8.63 14.67 25.08
N ASN A 315 -8.79 15.99 25.19
CA ASN A 315 -9.54 16.82 24.24
C ASN A 315 -8.82 17.04 22.89
N VAL A 316 -7.67 16.43 22.69
CA VAL A 316 -6.98 16.33 21.39
C VAL A 316 -7.70 15.35 20.48
N ILE A 317 -8.44 14.38 21.04
CA ILE A 317 -9.38 13.53 20.32
C ILE A 317 -10.67 14.32 20.09
N LEU A 318 -10.88 14.75 18.84
CA LEU A 318 -12.01 15.60 18.44
C LEU A 318 -13.34 14.88 18.54
N TRP A 319 -13.35 13.61 18.07
CA TRP A 319 -14.49 12.72 18.14
C TRP A 319 -14.01 11.25 18.02
N SER A 320 -14.86 10.34 18.43
CA SER A 320 -14.66 8.90 18.30
C SER A 320 -15.93 8.20 17.81
N TYR A 321 -15.74 7.05 17.14
CA TYR A 321 -16.82 6.19 16.70
C TYR A 321 -16.46 4.73 17.02
N ASN A 322 -17.42 3.95 17.51
CA ASN A 322 -17.17 2.62 18.08
C ASN A 322 -18.13 1.54 17.57
N GLN A 323 -18.55 1.65 16.32
CA GLN A 323 -19.48 0.68 15.73
C GLN A 323 -18.98 0.27 14.34
N ASP A 324 -19.19 -1.00 13.97
CA ASP A 324 -19.03 -1.52 12.62
C ASP A 324 -17.67 -1.22 11.94
N CYS A 325 -16.58 -1.05 12.73
CA CYS A 325 -15.26 -0.75 12.22
C CYS A 325 -14.65 -1.93 11.46
N PRO A 326 -13.72 -1.67 10.51
CA PRO A 326 -13.12 -2.69 9.66
C PRO A 326 -12.08 -3.53 10.41
N TYR A 327 -11.89 -4.77 9.97
CA TYR A 327 -10.80 -5.62 10.43
C TYR A 327 -9.66 -5.66 9.41
N THR A 328 -9.82 -6.36 8.29
CA THR A 328 -8.76 -6.49 7.29
C THR A 328 -8.82 -5.39 6.22
N PRO A 329 -9.97 -5.07 5.63
CA PRO A 329 -10.04 -3.96 4.68
C PRO A 329 -9.69 -2.64 5.38
N ASP A 330 -8.86 -1.87 4.73
CA ASP A 330 -8.55 -0.50 5.15
C ASP A 330 -9.73 0.44 4.81
N ASP A 331 -9.86 1.55 5.50
CA ASP A 331 -10.83 2.58 5.17
C ASP A 331 -10.40 3.43 3.96
N LEU A 332 -11.35 4.15 3.40
CA LEU A 332 -11.14 5.13 2.33
C LEU A 332 -11.52 6.53 2.85
N LEU A 333 -10.56 7.45 2.80
CA LEU A 333 -10.83 8.86 3.05
C LEU A 333 -10.93 9.60 1.71
N LEU A 334 -12.15 10.02 1.34
CA LEU A 334 -12.45 10.65 0.06
C LEU A 334 -13.47 11.80 0.24
N ASN A 335 -13.15 12.97 -0.30
CA ASN A 335 -14.05 14.14 -0.32
C ASN A 335 -14.64 14.50 1.06
N GLY A 336 -13.80 14.43 2.13
CA GLY A 336 -14.20 14.75 3.50
C GLY A 336 -15.13 13.70 4.13
N ARG A 337 -15.16 12.49 3.61
CA ARG A 337 -15.89 11.34 4.14
C ARG A 337 -14.97 10.17 4.38
N ILE A 338 -15.26 9.37 5.41
CA ILE A 338 -14.59 8.12 5.71
C ILE A 338 -15.56 6.99 5.38
N TYR A 339 -15.15 6.10 4.47
CA TYR A 339 -15.90 4.91 4.07
C TYR A 339 -15.17 3.68 4.57
N PHE A 340 -15.86 2.82 5.29
CA PHE A 340 -15.28 1.59 5.80
C PHE A 340 -16.30 0.46 5.85
N LEU A 341 -15.78 -0.76 5.86
CA LEU A 341 -16.55 -1.98 5.85
C LEU A 341 -16.61 -2.58 7.25
N ARG A 342 -17.75 -3.10 7.65
CA ARG A 342 -17.87 -3.77 8.95
C ARG A 342 -17.08 -5.08 8.94
N ALA A 343 -16.04 -5.16 9.78
CA ALA A 343 -15.11 -6.30 9.80
C ALA A 343 -14.62 -6.63 8.37
N ASN A 344 -14.88 -7.85 7.89
CA ASN A 344 -14.56 -8.30 6.52
C ASN A 344 -15.85 -8.57 5.72
N ASN A 345 -17.00 -8.10 6.15
CA ASN A 345 -18.27 -8.38 5.47
C ASN A 345 -18.66 -7.26 4.50
N GLY A 346 -19.65 -7.53 3.67
CA GLY A 346 -20.16 -6.58 2.67
C GLY A 346 -21.14 -5.56 3.24
N GLU A 347 -20.87 -4.95 4.39
CA GLU A 347 -21.67 -3.85 4.98
C GLU A 347 -20.84 -2.58 5.05
N LEU A 348 -21.24 -1.54 4.30
CA LEU A 348 -20.53 -0.28 4.17
C LEU A 348 -21.13 0.79 5.07
N THR A 349 -20.24 1.51 5.76
CA THR A 349 -20.57 2.70 6.57
C THR A 349 -19.82 3.92 6.01
N CYS A 350 -20.48 5.07 6.06
CA CYS A 350 -19.91 6.37 5.68
C CYS A 350 -20.13 7.39 6.80
N LEU A 351 -19.03 8.04 7.21
CA LEU A 351 -19.04 9.15 8.17
C LEU A 351 -18.57 10.44 7.52
N ASP A 352 -19.05 11.56 8.05
CA ASP A 352 -18.42 12.87 7.84
C ASP A 352 -17.07 12.90 8.57
N ALA A 353 -16.00 13.12 7.85
CA ALA A 353 -14.65 13.05 8.42
C ALA A 353 -14.39 14.16 9.46
N LYS A 354 -14.99 15.33 9.33
CA LYS A 354 -14.78 16.45 10.24
C LYS A 354 -15.50 16.28 11.58
N THR A 355 -16.70 15.69 11.55
CA THR A 355 -17.60 15.69 12.70
C THR A 355 -17.84 14.29 13.29
N GLY A 356 -17.50 13.21 12.56
CA GLY A 356 -17.86 11.84 12.91
C GLY A 356 -19.35 11.52 12.71
N ALA A 357 -20.14 12.44 12.15
CA ALA A 357 -21.57 12.22 11.91
C ALA A 357 -21.80 11.11 10.89
N VAL A 358 -22.67 10.16 11.23
CA VAL A 358 -23.03 9.06 10.34
C VAL A 358 -23.85 9.61 9.17
N LYS A 359 -23.41 9.39 7.95
CA LYS A 359 -24.15 9.68 6.71
C LYS A 359 -25.06 8.50 6.37
N TYR A 360 -24.51 7.31 6.35
CA TYR A 360 -25.23 6.04 6.30
C TYR A 360 -24.38 4.94 6.97
N SER A 361 -25.04 3.87 7.43
CA SER A 361 -24.38 2.72 8.04
C SER A 361 -25.02 1.42 7.56
N LYS A 362 -24.20 0.35 7.55
CA LYS A 362 -24.63 -1.02 7.18
C LYS A 362 -25.31 -1.12 5.82
N ALA A 363 -24.95 -0.24 4.88
CA ALA A 363 -25.42 -0.36 3.51
C ALA A 363 -24.89 -1.69 2.92
N ARG A 364 -25.81 -2.58 2.54
CA ARG A 364 -25.47 -3.91 2.06
C ARG A 364 -24.88 -3.83 0.66
N LEU A 365 -23.67 -4.32 0.48
CA LEU A 365 -23.02 -4.47 -0.81
C LEU A 365 -23.54 -5.73 -1.50
N GLU A 366 -24.29 -5.57 -2.57
CA GLU A 366 -24.92 -6.69 -3.27
C GLU A 366 -23.87 -7.64 -3.88
N GLY A 367 -24.06 -8.94 -3.65
CA GLY A 367 -23.16 -9.99 -4.16
C GLY A 367 -21.87 -10.19 -3.37
N ILE A 368 -21.58 -9.35 -2.38
CA ILE A 368 -20.39 -9.48 -1.52
C ILE A 368 -20.80 -10.03 -0.15
N ARG A 369 -20.27 -11.19 0.21
CA ARG A 369 -20.42 -11.77 1.56
C ARG A 369 -19.24 -11.43 2.43
N GLU A 370 -18.05 -11.60 1.87
CA GLU A 370 -16.78 -11.39 2.52
C GLU A 370 -15.78 -10.75 1.55
N LEU A 371 -14.90 -9.87 2.03
CA LEU A 371 -13.86 -9.25 1.24
C LEU A 371 -12.65 -8.89 2.10
N TYR A 372 -11.49 -8.79 1.43
CA TYR A 372 -10.20 -8.47 2.06
C TYR A 372 -9.49 -7.29 1.37
N SER A 373 -9.92 -6.96 0.15
CA SER A 373 -9.46 -5.76 -0.54
C SER A 373 -10.03 -4.51 0.12
N SER A 374 -9.29 -3.43 0.06
CA SER A 374 -9.73 -2.14 0.57
C SER A 374 -10.42 -1.32 -0.52
N PRO A 375 -11.45 -0.52 -0.22
CA PRO A 375 -12.07 0.36 -1.19
C PRO A 375 -11.08 1.41 -1.70
N SER A 376 -11.15 1.75 -2.99
CA SER A 376 -10.40 2.84 -3.60
C SER A 376 -11.33 3.79 -4.34
N GLY A 377 -11.00 5.09 -4.38
CA GLY A 377 -11.93 6.07 -4.94
C GLY A 377 -11.28 7.21 -5.71
N VAL A 378 -12.06 7.86 -6.56
CA VAL A 378 -11.69 9.08 -7.28
C VAL A 378 -12.95 9.86 -7.67
N GLY A 379 -12.90 11.18 -7.54
CA GLY A 379 -14.06 12.01 -7.87
C GLY A 379 -15.30 11.61 -7.07
N ASP A 380 -16.33 11.16 -7.75
CA ASP A 380 -17.58 10.68 -7.16
C ASP A 380 -17.75 9.15 -7.22
N LYS A 381 -16.70 8.39 -7.55
CA LYS A 381 -16.73 6.93 -7.67
C LYS A 381 -15.87 6.23 -6.63
N ILE A 382 -16.37 5.12 -6.11
CA ILE A 382 -15.65 4.20 -5.22
C ILE A 382 -15.72 2.81 -5.84
N TYR A 383 -14.59 2.11 -5.88
CA TYR A 383 -14.43 0.76 -6.40
C TYR A 383 -14.14 -0.21 -5.25
N ILE A 384 -14.91 -1.28 -5.14
CA ILE A 384 -14.79 -2.31 -4.10
C ILE A 384 -14.72 -3.67 -4.79
N ALA A 385 -13.54 -4.27 -4.79
CA ALA A 385 -13.31 -5.59 -5.38
C ALA A 385 -13.45 -6.69 -4.31
N ALA A 386 -14.01 -7.84 -4.69
CA ALA A 386 -14.15 -9.02 -3.85
C ALA A 386 -13.93 -10.30 -4.68
N GLU A 387 -14.48 -11.45 -4.24
CA GLU A 387 -14.54 -12.63 -5.10
C GLU A 387 -15.23 -12.25 -6.42
N ASN A 388 -14.90 -12.74 -7.50
CA ASN A 388 -15.49 -12.62 -8.85
C ASN A 388 -16.30 -11.32 -9.18
N ILE A 389 -16.15 -10.25 -8.39
CA ILE A 389 -16.95 -9.03 -8.54
C ILE A 389 -16.16 -7.78 -8.15
N CYS A 390 -16.40 -6.67 -8.87
CA CYS A 390 -16.00 -5.34 -8.42
C CYS A 390 -17.21 -4.40 -8.52
N LEU A 391 -17.63 -3.85 -7.39
CA LEU A 391 -18.71 -2.87 -7.35
C LEU A 391 -18.16 -1.48 -7.62
N THR A 392 -18.90 -0.70 -8.39
CA THR A 392 -18.72 0.76 -8.49
C THR A 392 -19.89 1.41 -7.77
N ILE A 393 -19.59 2.20 -6.73
CA ILE A 393 -20.59 2.93 -5.96
C ILE A 393 -20.33 4.44 -6.04
N LYS A 394 -21.37 5.23 -5.80
CA LYS A 394 -21.26 6.68 -5.75
C LYS A 394 -20.71 7.14 -4.41
N ALA A 395 -19.70 8.01 -4.44
CA ALA A 395 -19.23 8.69 -3.25
C ALA A 395 -20.21 9.81 -2.87
N GLY A 396 -20.75 9.78 -1.63
CA GLY A 396 -21.74 10.78 -1.21
C GLY A 396 -22.32 10.50 0.16
N ASP A 397 -23.35 11.26 0.54
CA ASP A 397 -24.03 11.16 1.82
C ASP A 397 -25.09 10.04 1.85
N THR A 398 -25.38 9.42 0.73
CA THR A 398 -26.30 8.30 0.57
C THR A 398 -25.63 7.18 -0.22
N TYR A 399 -25.94 5.94 0.14
CA TYR A 399 -25.46 4.78 -0.62
C TYR A 399 -26.21 4.67 -1.95
N GLU A 400 -25.45 4.57 -3.05
CA GLU A 400 -25.97 4.36 -4.40
C GLU A 400 -25.02 3.40 -5.14
N LEU A 401 -25.54 2.23 -5.55
CA LEU A 401 -24.82 1.30 -6.40
C LEU A 401 -24.91 1.77 -7.86
N LEU A 402 -23.78 2.07 -8.48
CA LEU A 402 -23.71 2.49 -9.89
C LEU A 402 -23.59 1.28 -10.82
N SER A 403 -22.79 0.27 -10.45
CA SER A 403 -22.59 -0.92 -11.26
C SER A 403 -22.07 -2.10 -10.43
N SER A 404 -22.44 -3.30 -10.89
CA SER A 404 -21.96 -4.58 -10.38
C SER A 404 -21.21 -5.31 -11.49
N ASN A 405 -19.88 -5.28 -11.45
CA ASN A 405 -18.99 -5.72 -12.51
C ASN A 405 -18.47 -7.13 -12.20
N LYS A 406 -19.00 -8.15 -12.86
CA LYS A 406 -18.58 -9.55 -12.68
C LYS A 406 -17.35 -9.84 -13.51
N LEU A 407 -16.37 -10.54 -12.92
CA LEU A 407 -15.10 -10.93 -13.49
C LEU A 407 -14.79 -12.39 -13.13
N ASN A 408 -14.09 -13.09 -14.01
CA ASN A 408 -13.71 -14.48 -13.76
C ASN A 408 -12.33 -14.58 -13.09
N ASP A 409 -12.22 -13.99 -11.90
CA ASP A 409 -11.05 -14.06 -11.04
C ASP A 409 -11.44 -13.67 -9.59
N ASN A 410 -10.60 -13.94 -8.61
CA ASN A 410 -10.80 -13.57 -7.21
C ASN A 410 -9.85 -12.43 -6.83
N PHE A 411 -10.36 -11.42 -6.12
CA PHE A 411 -9.61 -10.22 -5.78
C PHE A 411 -9.38 -10.11 -4.27
N ARG A 412 -8.10 -10.00 -3.88
CA ARG A 412 -7.65 -9.67 -2.52
C ARG A 412 -6.85 -8.37 -2.50
N ALA A 413 -6.13 -8.08 -3.59
CA ALA A 413 -5.50 -6.79 -3.80
C ALA A 413 -6.55 -5.69 -3.98
N SER A 414 -6.25 -4.49 -3.51
CA SER A 414 -7.14 -3.34 -3.63
C SER A 414 -7.12 -2.77 -5.05
N PRO A 415 -8.22 -2.17 -5.53
CA PRO A 415 -8.25 -1.47 -6.81
C PRO A 415 -7.21 -0.33 -6.87
N VAL A 416 -6.59 -0.12 -8.03
CA VAL A 416 -5.64 0.96 -8.28
C VAL A 416 -6.19 1.85 -9.38
N ILE A 417 -6.08 3.17 -9.18
CA ILE A 417 -6.67 4.17 -10.08
C ILE A 417 -5.57 5.11 -10.57
N VAL A 418 -5.40 5.19 -11.89
CA VAL A 418 -4.46 6.12 -12.53
C VAL A 418 -5.11 6.76 -13.75
N GLY A 419 -5.43 8.04 -13.65
CA GLY A 419 -6.19 8.73 -14.69
C GLY A 419 -7.54 8.03 -14.96
N ASN A 420 -7.79 7.65 -16.20
CA ASN A 420 -9.02 6.97 -16.59
C ASN A 420 -8.91 5.43 -16.54
N LYS A 421 -7.84 4.91 -15.94
CA LYS A 421 -7.61 3.46 -15.85
C LYS A 421 -7.92 2.95 -14.46
N LEU A 422 -8.65 1.82 -14.42
CA LEU A 422 -8.83 0.99 -13.24
C LEU A 422 -7.98 -0.27 -13.42
N ILE A 423 -7.12 -0.54 -12.46
CA ILE A 423 -6.25 -1.72 -12.45
C ILE A 423 -6.70 -2.63 -11.32
N LEU A 424 -6.99 -3.88 -11.63
CA LEU A 424 -7.36 -4.91 -10.67
C LEU A 424 -6.36 -6.07 -10.76
N LYS A 425 -5.79 -6.49 -9.62
CA LYS A 425 -4.96 -7.69 -9.54
C LYS A 425 -5.76 -8.81 -8.90
N GLY A 426 -6.09 -9.81 -9.71
CA GLY A 426 -6.72 -11.05 -9.29
C GLY A 426 -5.69 -12.12 -8.88
N PHE A 427 -6.17 -13.31 -8.58
CA PHE A 427 -5.33 -14.47 -8.28
C PHE A 427 -4.55 -14.94 -9.51
N HIS A 428 -5.16 -14.82 -10.70
CA HIS A 428 -4.59 -15.34 -11.94
C HIS A 428 -4.04 -14.26 -12.84
N SER A 429 -4.64 -13.07 -12.82
CA SER A 429 -4.33 -12.05 -13.82
C SER A 429 -4.34 -10.63 -13.24
N LEU A 430 -3.63 -9.77 -13.94
CA LEU A 430 -3.71 -8.33 -13.81
C LEU A 430 -4.61 -7.81 -14.94
N TYR A 431 -5.55 -6.95 -14.59
CA TYR A 431 -6.53 -6.36 -15.50
C TYR A 431 -6.35 -4.86 -15.57
N CYS A 432 -6.53 -4.28 -16.74
CA CYS A 432 -6.67 -2.84 -16.93
C CYS A 432 -7.98 -2.55 -17.66
N PHE A 433 -8.80 -1.71 -17.07
CA PHE A 433 -10.05 -1.23 -17.67
C PHE A 433 -9.93 0.25 -17.98
N GLU A 434 -10.37 0.65 -19.18
CA GLU A 434 -10.38 2.02 -19.68
C GLU A 434 -11.50 2.16 -20.72
N GLU A 435 -12.22 3.31 -20.73
CA GLU A 435 -13.19 3.66 -21.78
C GLU A 435 -12.49 4.12 -23.06
#